data_41c4f033da05de024fb0debbd44c8d2e
#
_entry.id   41c4f033da05de024fb0debbd44c8d2e
#
_cell.length_a   1.000
_cell.length_b   1.000
_cell.length_c   1.000
_cell.angle_alpha   90.00
_cell.angle_beta   90.00
_cell.angle_gamma   90.00
#
_symmetry.space_group_name_H-M   'P 1'
#
loop_
_entity.id
_entity.type
_entity.pdbx_description
1 polymer ?
#
loop_
_entity_poly.entity_id
_entity_poly.type
_entity_poly.pdbx_seq_one_letter_code
_entity_poly.pdbx_strand_id
1 'polypeptide(L)'
;MTNEEIMKAVKPVICAQLKCPASAQFPIDMISIVGDDERGYRVAGFVDSQNSYGAMIRNDFSANVAVENGFPVVKSSSVAAKANVERAKQFGVNYLLLTIITIIGGALLYFFISIIVEI
;
A
#
# COMPACT_ATOMS: atom_id res chain seq x y z
N MET A 1 -11.83 -15.42 17.79
CA MET A 1 -11.57 -15.97 16.44
C MET A 1 -10.09 -16.27 16.29
N THR A 2 -9.74 -17.39 15.70
CA THR A 2 -8.34 -17.78 15.55
C THR A 2 -7.69 -17.10 14.33
N ASN A 3 -6.36 -16.97 14.34
CA ASN A 3 -5.62 -16.42 13.21
C ASN A 3 -5.80 -17.25 11.94
N GLU A 4 -5.93 -18.57 12.08
CA GLU A 4 -6.19 -19.46 10.93
C GLU A 4 -7.53 -19.20 10.27
N GLU A 5 -8.57 -18.97 11.05
CA GLU A 5 -9.91 -18.64 10.51
C GLU A 5 -9.90 -17.30 9.77
N ILE A 6 -9.23 -16.31 10.32
CA ILE A 6 -9.08 -15.00 9.69
C ILE A 6 -8.31 -15.12 8.39
N MET A 7 -7.18 -15.82 8.38
CA MET A 7 -6.38 -16.03 7.17
C MET A 7 -7.10 -16.85 6.13
N LYS A 8 -7.90 -17.81 6.53
CA LYS A 8 -8.74 -18.59 5.59
C LYS A 8 -9.74 -17.72 4.84
N ALA A 9 -10.25 -16.66 5.47
CA ALA A 9 -11.11 -15.69 4.80
C ALA A 9 -10.34 -14.69 3.94
N VAL A 10 -9.15 -14.28 4.38
CA VAL A 10 -8.33 -13.25 3.72
C VAL A 10 -7.62 -13.79 2.48
N LYS A 11 -7.05 -14.98 2.52
CA LYS A 11 -6.26 -15.56 1.42
C LYS A 11 -6.97 -15.54 0.07
N PRO A 12 -8.23 -16.00 -0.08
CA PRO A 12 -8.90 -15.97 -1.38
C PRO A 12 -9.07 -14.55 -1.93
N VAL A 13 -9.36 -13.59 -1.08
CA VAL A 13 -9.56 -12.18 -1.47
C VAL A 13 -8.25 -11.57 -1.96
N ILE A 14 -7.15 -11.82 -1.27
CA ILE A 14 -5.83 -11.34 -1.68
C ILE A 14 -5.37 -12.03 -2.96
N CYS A 15 -5.53 -13.34 -3.06
CA CYS A 15 -5.16 -14.11 -4.26
C CYS A 15 -5.91 -13.62 -5.51
N ALA A 16 -7.17 -13.22 -5.38
CA ALA A 16 -7.96 -12.71 -6.50
C ALA A 16 -7.39 -11.41 -7.09
N GLN A 17 -6.57 -10.67 -6.35
CA GLN A 17 -5.93 -9.45 -6.77
C GLN A 17 -4.52 -9.65 -7.36
N LEU A 18 -4.01 -10.88 -7.34
CA LEU A 18 -2.69 -11.23 -7.86
C LEU A 18 -2.77 -11.65 -9.33
N LYS A 19 -1.69 -11.44 -10.07
CA LYS A 19 -1.58 -11.86 -11.48
C LYS A 19 -1.54 -13.38 -11.63
N CYS A 20 -0.87 -14.07 -10.72
CA CYS A 20 -0.75 -15.53 -10.69
C CYS A 20 -1.20 -16.07 -9.33
N PRO A 21 -2.52 -16.17 -9.09
CA PRO A 21 -3.05 -16.54 -7.77
C PRO A 21 -2.56 -17.90 -7.26
N ALA A 22 -2.39 -18.88 -8.16
CA ALA A 22 -1.95 -20.23 -7.80
C ALA A 22 -0.51 -20.26 -7.25
N SER A 23 0.31 -19.26 -7.56
CA SER A 23 1.69 -19.15 -7.08
C SER A 23 1.83 -18.49 -5.71
N ALA A 24 0.74 -17.99 -5.13
CA ALA A 24 0.76 -17.20 -3.91
C ALA A 24 1.26 -18.00 -2.71
N GLN A 25 2.22 -17.41 -2.00
CA GLN A 25 2.76 -17.93 -0.74
C GLN A 25 2.67 -16.84 0.33
N PHE A 26 2.14 -17.21 1.48
CA PHE A 26 1.97 -16.28 2.61
C PHE A 26 2.98 -16.63 3.70
N PRO A 27 4.04 -15.81 3.88
CA PRO A 27 4.99 -16.02 4.98
C PRO A 27 4.36 -15.64 6.31
N ILE A 28 3.84 -16.62 7.03
CA ILE A 28 3.04 -16.44 8.25
C ILE A 28 3.78 -15.63 9.32
N ASP A 29 5.09 -15.80 9.43
CA ASP A 29 5.91 -15.08 10.40
C ASP A 29 5.98 -13.57 10.13
N MET A 30 5.65 -13.15 8.92
CA MET A 30 5.63 -11.73 8.49
C MET A 30 4.24 -11.15 8.39
N ILE A 31 3.22 -11.85 8.87
CA ILE A 31 1.83 -11.41 8.84
C ILE A 31 1.41 -10.99 10.24
N SER A 32 0.89 -9.78 10.35
CA SER A 32 0.37 -9.20 11.59
C SER A 32 -1.15 -9.22 11.57
N ILE A 33 -1.76 -9.76 12.61
CA ILE A 33 -3.21 -9.76 12.82
C ILE A 33 -3.49 -9.08 14.15
N VAL A 34 -4.17 -7.95 14.12
CA VAL A 34 -4.46 -7.12 15.29
C VAL A 34 -5.95 -6.83 15.34
N GLY A 35 -6.53 -6.91 16.52
CA GLY A 35 -7.94 -6.58 16.72
C GLY A 35 -8.65 -7.57 17.64
N ASP A 36 -9.97 -7.48 17.61
CA ASP A 36 -10.86 -8.36 18.39
C ASP A 36 -12.16 -8.64 17.62
N ASP A 37 -12.99 -9.52 18.14
CA ASP A 37 -14.26 -9.92 17.50
C ASP A 37 -15.28 -8.78 17.46
N GLU A 38 -15.22 -7.82 18.37
CA GLU A 38 -16.16 -6.70 18.43
C GLU A 38 -15.79 -5.58 17.45
N ARG A 39 -14.50 -5.24 17.35
CA ARG A 39 -13.98 -4.15 16.53
C ARG A 39 -13.57 -4.60 15.14
N GLY A 40 -13.38 -5.89 14.97
CA GLY A 40 -12.80 -6.47 13.79
C GLY A 40 -11.30 -6.58 13.86
N TYR A 41 -10.72 -7.13 12.79
CA TYR A 41 -9.30 -7.43 12.73
C TYR A 41 -8.66 -6.69 11.55
N ARG A 42 -7.45 -6.25 11.76
CA ARG A 42 -6.61 -5.71 10.70
C ARG A 42 -5.48 -6.69 10.43
N VAL A 43 -5.39 -7.14 9.20
CA VAL A 43 -4.38 -8.06 8.73
C VAL A 43 -3.44 -7.31 7.79
N ALA A 44 -2.15 -7.39 8.04
CA ALA A 44 -1.15 -6.77 7.19
C ALA A 44 0.07 -7.68 7.09
N GLY A 45 0.70 -7.72 5.93
CA GLY A 45 1.88 -8.54 5.72
C GLY A 45 2.31 -8.59 4.28
N PHE A 46 3.03 -9.65 3.93
CA PHE A 46 3.54 -9.87 2.59
C PHE A 46 2.93 -11.12 1.98
N VAL A 47 2.76 -11.09 0.66
CA VAL A 47 2.44 -12.25 -0.15
C VAL A 47 3.45 -12.34 -1.29
N ASP A 48 4.04 -13.52 -1.46
CA ASP A 48 4.96 -13.81 -2.54
C ASP A 48 4.20 -14.49 -3.67
N SER A 49 4.28 -13.96 -4.87
CA SER A 49 3.60 -14.51 -6.05
C SER A 49 4.39 -14.22 -7.31
N GLN A 50 4.12 -14.98 -8.36
CA GLN A 50 4.75 -14.77 -9.65
C GLN A 50 4.15 -13.57 -10.38
N ASN A 51 5.01 -12.79 -11.05
CA ASN A 51 4.57 -11.75 -11.98
C ASN A 51 4.27 -12.34 -13.36
N SER A 52 3.95 -11.49 -14.33
CA SER A 52 3.65 -11.91 -15.71
C SER A 52 4.81 -12.60 -16.42
N TYR A 53 6.03 -12.44 -15.93
CA TYR A 53 7.24 -13.03 -16.48
C TYR A 53 7.70 -14.28 -15.73
N GLY A 54 6.94 -14.73 -14.74
CA GLY A 54 7.25 -15.92 -13.96
C GLY A 54 8.23 -15.70 -12.79
N ALA A 55 8.67 -14.48 -12.55
CA ALA A 55 9.55 -14.16 -11.43
C ALA A 55 8.74 -14.00 -10.14
N MET A 56 9.25 -14.55 -9.04
CA MET A 56 8.64 -14.35 -7.71
C MET A 56 8.88 -12.93 -7.22
N ILE A 57 7.81 -12.25 -6.89
CA ILE A 57 7.84 -10.90 -6.32
C ILE A 57 7.08 -10.86 -5.01
N ARG A 58 7.52 -10.00 -4.11
CA ARG A 58 6.86 -9.76 -2.83
C ARG A 58 5.97 -8.54 -2.93
N ASN A 59 4.71 -8.73 -2.56
CA ASN A 59 3.72 -7.65 -2.50
C ASN A 59 3.32 -7.40 -1.05
N ASP A 60 3.10 -6.14 -0.70
CA ASP A 60 2.46 -5.79 0.56
C ASP A 60 0.95 -5.97 0.42
N PHE A 61 0.31 -6.55 1.42
CA PHE A 61 -1.14 -6.61 1.47
C PHE A 61 -1.68 -6.14 2.81
N SER A 62 -2.90 -5.65 2.80
CA SER A 62 -3.66 -5.36 4.00
C SER A 62 -5.12 -5.71 3.78
N ALA A 63 -5.79 -6.08 4.86
CA ALA A 63 -7.21 -6.39 4.84
C ALA A 63 -7.84 -5.99 6.17
N ASN A 64 -9.08 -5.51 6.10
CA ASN A 64 -9.92 -5.28 7.27
C ASN A 64 -11.00 -6.36 7.30
N VAL A 65 -11.07 -7.07 8.41
CA VAL A 65 -11.97 -8.20 8.60
C VAL A 65 -12.92 -7.89 9.75
N ALA A 66 -14.21 -8.02 9.51
CA ALA A 66 -15.23 -7.94 10.55
C ALA A 66 -15.75 -9.33 10.89
N VAL A 67 -16.20 -9.51 12.11
CA VAL A 67 -16.88 -10.75 12.52
C VAL A 67 -18.38 -10.53 12.47
N GLU A 68 -19.05 -11.24 11.56
CA GLU A 68 -20.50 -11.18 11.37
C GLU A 68 -21.08 -12.56 11.55
N ASN A 69 -22.02 -12.71 12.49
CA ASN A 69 -22.68 -13.99 12.80
C ASN A 69 -21.68 -15.13 13.12
N GLY A 70 -20.54 -14.80 13.74
CA GLY A 70 -19.49 -15.76 14.07
C GLY A 70 -18.57 -16.11 12.92
N PHE A 71 -18.69 -15.46 11.77
CA PHE A 71 -17.87 -15.69 10.59
C PHE A 71 -17.03 -14.46 10.23
N PRO A 72 -15.77 -14.66 9.78
CA PRO A 72 -14.96 -13.55 9.30
C PRO A 72 -15.41 -13.07 7.94
N VAL A 73 -15.59 -11.77 7.79
CA VAL A 73 -15.99 -11.12 6.53
C VAL A 73 -14.94 -10.04 6.20
N VAL A 74 -14.34 -10.14 5.03
CA VAL A 74 -13.36 -9.14 4.55
C VAL A 74 -14.12 -7.91 4.06
N LYS A 75 -13.98 -6.79 4.74
CA LYS A 75 -14.65 -5.52 4.40
C LYS A 75 -13.88 -4.69 3.38
N SER A 76 -12.56 -4.71 3.48
CA SER A 76 -11.68 -4.02 2.53
C SER A 76 -10.35 -4.74 2.45
N SER A 77 -9.71 -4.64 1.31
CA SER A 77 -8.40 -5.24 1.09
C SER A 77 -7.62 -4.47 0.05
N SER A 78 -6.30 -4.54 0.13
CA SER A 78 -5.42 -3.94 -0.86
C SER A 78 -4.15 -4.77 -1.01
N VAL A 79 -3.64 -4.81 -2.23
CA VAL A 79 -2.36 -5.43 -2.56
C VAL A 79 -1.56 -4.45 -3.39
N ALA A 80 -0.32 -4.21 -2.99
CA ALA A 80 0.57 -3.29 -3.71
C ALA A 80 1.95 -3.90 -3.84
N ALA A 81 2.54 -3.82 -5.02
CA ALA A 81 3.92 -4.24 -5.23
C ALA A 81 4.85 -3.34 -4.40
N LYS A 82 5.65 -3.92 -3.52
CA LYS A 82 6.54 -3.21 -2.62
C LYS A 82 7.45 -2.21 -3.36
N ALA A 83 8.03 -2.63 -4.49
CA ALA A 83 8.87 -1.77 -5.31
C ALA A 83 8.12 -0.56 -5.90
N ASN A 84 6.86 -0.74 -6.27
CA ASN A 84 6.02 0.33 -6.82
C ASN A 84 5.60 1.34 -5.75
N VAL A 85 5.33 0.88 -4.52
CA VAL A 85 5.01 1.76 -3.40
C VAL A 85 6.21 2.64 -3.04
N GLU A 86 7.41 2.08 -2.99
CA GLU A 86 8.62 2.84 -2.73
C GLU A 86 8.92 3.86 -3.84
N ARG A 87 8.75 3.48 -5.11
CA ARG A 87 8.89 4.41 -6.24
C ARG A 87 7.85 5.52 -6.19
N ALA A 88 6.60 5.23 -5.90
CA ALA A 88 5.56 6.24 -5.80
C ALA A 88 5.84 7.23 -4.68
N LYS A 89 6.30 6.78 -3.52
CA LYS A 89 6.71 7.64 -2.42
C LYS A 89 7.88 8.54 -2.80
N GLN A 90 8.90 7.99 -3.46
CA GLN A 90 10.07 8.73 -3.90
C GLN A 90 9.72 9.77 -4.96
N PHE A 91 8.90 9.43 -5.94
CA PHE A 91 8.39 10.37 -6.93
C PHE A 91 7.59 11.50 -6.31
N GLY A 92 6.71 11.19 -5.35
CA GLY A 92 5.91 12.19 -4.65
C GLY A 92 6.75 13.22 -3.91
N VAL A 93 7.80 12.78 -3.20
CA VAL A 93 8.73 13.66 -2.50
C VAL A 93 9.52 14.54 -3.46
N ASN A 94 10.06 13.98 -4.54
CA ASN A 94 10.81 14.73 -5.56
C ASN A 94 9.94 15.75 -6.27
N TYR A 95 8.72 15.39 -6.58
CA TYR A 95 7.77 16.30 -7.24
C TYR A 95 7.41 17.48 -6.35
N LEU A 96 7.15 17.25 -5.06
CA LEU A 96 6.90 18.32 -4.10
C LEU A 96 8.09 19.26 -3.96
N LEU A 97 9.31 18.75 -3.88
CA LEU A 97 10.53 19.56 -3.84
C LEU A 97 10.69 20.41 -5.09
N LEU A 98 10.51 19.83 -6.27
CA LEU A 98 10.57 20.57 -7.54
C LEU A 98 9.52 21.67 -7.62
N THR A 99 8.30 21.42 -7.16
CA THR A 99 7.22 22.41 -7.13
C THR A 99 7.57 23.56 -6.20
N ILE A 100 8.08 23.29 -5.00
CA ILE A 100 8.49 24.30 -4.03
C ILE A 100 9.63 25.15 -4.59
N ILE A 101 10.65 24.56 -5.17
CA ILE A 101 11.78 25.28 -5.79
C ILE A 101 11.30 26.17 -6.92
N THR A 102 10.40 25.71 -7.77
CA THR A 102 9.83 26.51 -8.86
C THR A 102 9.04 27.69 -8.36
N ILE A 103 8.23 27.55 -7.31
CA ILE A 103 7.44 28.64 -6.71
C ILE A 103 8.36 29.68 -6.07
N ILE A 104 9.35 29.26 -5.29
CA ILE A 104 10.30 30.15 -4.62
C ILE A 104 11.16 30.87 -5.66
N GLY A 105 11.69 30.17 -6.67
CA GLY A 105 12.48 30.75 -7.74
C GLY A 105 11.70 31.76 -8.56
N GLY A 106 10.45 31.47 -8.89
CA GLY A 106 9.55 32.37 -9.61
C GLY A 106 9.23 33.63 -8.82
N ALA A 107 8.96 33.51 -7.52
CA ALA A 107 8.69 34.64 -6.63
C ALA A 107 9.92 35.55 -6.49
N LEU A 108 11.10 34.99 -6.35
CA LEU A 108 12.37 35.75 -6.30
C LEU A 108 12.62 36.49 -7.60
N LEU A 109 12.39 35.87 -8.76
CA LEU A 109 12.57 36.49 -10.05
C LEU A 109 11.60 37.65 -10.23
N TYR A 110 10.35 37.49 -9.85
CA TYR A 110 9.34 38.54 -9.90
C TYR A 110 9.71 39.73 -9.01
N PHE A 111 10.19 39.48 -7.81
CA PHE A 111 10.64 40.50 -6.89
C PHE A 111 11.83 41.29 -7.46
N PHE A 112 12.80 40.64 -8.09
CA PHE A 112 13.94 41.27 -8.75
C PHE A 112 13.51 42.19 -9.91
N ILE A 113 12.61 41.71 -10.74
CA ILE A 113 12.09 42.49 -11.86
C ILE A 113 11.33 43.73 -11.37
N SER A 114 10.54 43.62 -10.32
CA SER A 114 9.83 44.75 -9.70
C SER A 114 10.80 45.81 -9.20
N ILE A 115 11.90 45.45 -8.57
CA ILE A 115 12.92 46.40 -8.11
C ILE A 115 13.60 47.12 -9.28
N ILE A 116 13.93 46.42 -10.35
CA ILE A 116 14.57 46.99 -11.55
C ILE A 116 13.62 47.98 -12.26
N VAL A 117 12.34 47.69 -12.31
CA VAL A 117 11.34 48.53 -12.99
C VAL A 117 11.06 49.82 -12.18
N GLU A 118 11.18 49.79 -10.84
CA GLU A 118 11.00 51.00 -9.99
C GLU A 118 12.24 51.92 -9.94
N ILE A 119 13.37 51.44 -10.37
CA ILE A 119 14.60 52.21 -10.49
C ILE A 119 14.65 52.92 -11.84
#